data_f142c1597af8ff2bc00b7c9a038883fd
#
_entry.id   f142c1597af8ff2bc00b7c9a038883fd
#
_cell.length_a   1.000
_cell.length_b   1.000
_cell.length_c   1.000
_cell.angle_alpha   90.00
_cell.angle_beta   90.00
_cell.angle_gamma   90.00
#
_symmetry.space_group_name_H-M   'P 1'
#
loop_
_entity.id
_entity.type
_entity.pdbx_description
1 polymer ?
#
loop_
_entity_poly.entity_id
_entity_poly.type
_entity_poly.pdbx_seq_one_letter_code
_entity_poly.pdbx_strand_id
1 'polypeptide(L)'
;MSTPAAGPVRQATGIDGTNIVYRVTGDPAARPLVLLHGWAQSSACWGDGLLADLSSRYRVVAVDLRGHGYSDAPEAGYDDSKVWAGDVAAVLDAENITAGAVLLGWSYGGLVICDYLATHGSAAIAGIVLVGAITSIGRGEAGGRVGKAMRAAIPGAMAEEPRIAIKALGSFGNALTGPVEGKGTEAQALFGLTLSTRPRVRAALFDRTVGHDELLRNLDIPAFVLHGTDDTVVDVSAGRHAADLIPGAGASYWDGVDHGPFVADPERFLGEVSEFVDGLDG
;
A
#
# COMPACT_ATOMS: atom_id res chain seq x y z
N MET A 1 18.95 -16.08 -18.32
CA MET A 1 18.14 -14.86 -18.45
C MET A 1 18.48 -13.99 -17.27
N SER A 2 19.07 -12.80 -17.50
CA SER A 2 19.36 -11.88 -16.42
C SER A 2 18.03 -11.32 -15.90
N THR A 3 17.76 -11.51 -14.61
CA THR A 3 16.67 -10.83 -13.91
C THR A 3 16.78 -9.33 -14.22
N PRO A 4 15.70 -8.65 -14.64
CA PRO A 4 15.75 -7.21 -14.79
C PRO A 4 16.18 -6.66 -13.44
N ALA A 5 17.29 -5.92 -13.41
CA ALA A 5 17.73 -5.25 -12.19
C ALA A 5 16.56 -4.39 -11.68
N ALA A 6 16.23 -4.50 -10.41
CA ALA A 6 15.36 -3.54 -9.76
C ALA A 6 15.85 -2.14 -10.19
N GLY A 7 14.95 -1.33 -10.77
CA GLY A 7 15.31 -0.05 -11.40
C GLY A 7 16.10 0.87 -10.48
N PRO A 8 16.65 1.98 -11.00
CA PRO A 8 17.47 2.88 -10.22
C PRO A 8 16.72 3.38 -8.99
N VAL A 9 17.43 3.39 -7.86
CA VAL A 9 16.98 4.01 -6.63
C VAL A 9 17.01 5.53 -6.81
N ARG A 10 15.91 6.20 -6.52
CA ARG A 10 15.75 7.65 -6.60
C ARG A 10 15.26 8.19 -5.27
N GLN A 11 15.28 9.51 -5.14
CA GLN A 11 14.90 10.20 -3.91
C GLN A 11 14.10 11.45 -4.23
N ALA A 12 13.10 11.73 -3.39
CA ALA A 12 12.36 12.97 -3.35
C ALA A 12 12.38 13.53 -1.93
N THR A 13 12.21 14.82 -1.77
CA THR A 13 12.19 15.46 -0.45
C THR A 13 10.76 15.84 -0.08
N GLY A 14 10.20 15.21 0.94
CA GLY A 14 8.90 15.52 1.49
C GLY A 14 8.82 16.94 2.10
N ILE A 15 7.61 17.38 2.43
CA ILE A 15 7.35 18.77 2.87
C ILE A 15 8.07 19.17 4.17
N ASP A 16 8.45 18.19 4.99
CA ASP A 16 9.17 18.38 6.25
C ASP A 16 10.68 18.11 6.12
N GLY A 17 11.18 17.94 4.89
CA GLY A 17 12.57 17.63 4.60
C GLY A 17 12.91 16.14 4.68
N THR A 18 11.94 15.26 4.94
CA THR A 18 12.12 13.81 4.95
C THR A 18 12.51 13.31 3.56
N ASN A 19 13.58 12.52 3.48
CA ASN A 19 13.99 11.91 2.23
C ASN A 19 13.16 10.64 1.95
N ILE A 20 12.42 10.65 0.85
CA ILE A 20 11.56 9.55 0.40
C ILE A 20 12.28 8.82 -0.75
N VAL A 21 12.55 7.54 -0.53
CA VAL A 21 13.22 6.68 -1.51
C VAL A 21 12.18 5.91 -2.32
N TYR A 22 12.43 5.77 -3.61
CA TYR A 22 11.57 5.00 -4.50
C TYR A 22 12.38 4.40 -5.65
N ARG A 23 11.80 3.45 -6.36
CA ARG A 23 12.36 2.80 -7.54
C ARG A 23 11.47 3.04 -8.74
N VAL A 24 12.08 3.25 -9.91
CA VAL A 24 11.36 3.43 -11.16
C VAL A 24 11.78 2.35 -12.15
N THR A 25 10.80 1.66 -12.73
CA THR A 25 11.00 0.63 -13.76
C THR A 25 9.97 0.79 -14.86
N GLY A 26 10.21 0.19 -16.02
CA GLY A 26 9.32 0.26 -17.18
C GLY A 26 9.65 1.43 -18.12
N ASP A 27 8.83 1.55 -19.18
CA ASP A 27 8.97 2.60 -20.18
C ASP A 27 8.58 3.96 -19.57
N PRO A 28 9.46 4.98 -19.62
CA PRO A 28 9.13 6.33 -19.14
C PRO A 28 7.90 6.96 -19.81
N ALA A 29 7.55 6.55 -21.02
CA ALA A 29 6.38 7.04 -21.75
C ALA A 29 5.08 6.28 -21.41
N ALA A 30 5.18 5.14 -20.74
CA ALA A 30 4.00 4.37 -20.32
C ALA A 30 3.27 5.07 -19.17
N ARG A 31 1.99 4.70 -18.96
CA ARG A 31 1.16 5.21 -17.86
C ARG A 31 1.87 5.01 -16.51
N PRO A 32 1.99 6.04 -15.67
CA PRO A 32 2.55 5.91 -14.33
C PRO A 32 1.64 5.07 -13.43
N LEU A 33 2.20 4.01 -12.83
CA LEU A 33 1.59 3.20 -11.79
C LEU A 33 2.43 3.33 -10.51
N VAL A 34 1.91 4.05 -9.53
CA VAL A 34 2.60 4.34 -8.26
C VAL A 34 2.13 3.35 -7.20
N LEU A 35 3.06 2.59 -6.65
CA LEU A 35 2.79 1.52 -5.69
C LEU A 35 3.13 1.98 -4.27
N LEU A 36 2.13 1.99 -3.38
CA LEU A 36 2.24 2.36 -1.98
C LEU A 36 1.99 1.13 -1.10
N HIS A 37 3.01 0.71 -0.36
CA HIS A 37 2.97 -0.50 0.46
C HIS A 37 2.20 -0.33 1.77
N GLY A 38 1.97 -1.44 2.48
CA GLY A 38 1.27 -1.48 3.75
C GLY A 38 2.15 -1.16 4.97
N TRP A 39 1.52 -1.18 6.16
CA TRP A 39 2.16 -1.02 7.46
C TRP A 39 3.35 -1.97 7.62
N ALA A 40 4.46 -1.42 8.09
CA ALA A 40 5.70 -2.13 8.36
C ALA A 40 6.28 -2.92 7.15
N GLN A 41 6.02 -2.46 5.93
CA GLN A 41 6.56 -3.04 4.70
C GLN A 41 7.53 -2.08 4.01
N SER A 42 7.90 -2.36 2.77
CA SER A 42 8.64 -1.47 1.88
C SER A 42 8.29 -1.78 0.43
N SER A 43 8.85 -1.03 -0.51
CA SER A 43 8.70 -1.30 -1.95
C SER A 43 9.11 -2.72 -2.37
N ALA A 44 9.95 -3.39 -1.57
CA ALA A 44 10.35 -4.76 -1.81
C ALA A 44 9.25 -5.81 -1.59
N CYS A 45 8.14 -5.43 -0.93
CA CYS A 45 7.01 -6.34 -0.70
C CYS A 45 6.34 -6.84 -2.00
N TRP A 46 6.45 -6.06 -3.08
CA TRP A 46 5.87 -6.40 -4.37
C TRP A 46 6.59 -7.56 -5.08
N GLY A 47 7.84 -7.84 -4.69
CA GLY A 47 8.67 -8.88 -5.29
C GLY A 47 9.12 -8.57 -6.72
N ASP A 48 10.28 -9.10 -7.10
CA ASP A 48 10.89 -8.81 -8.42
C ASP A 48 10.04 -9.31 -9.60
N GLY A 49 9.33 -10.43 -9.43
CA GLY A 49 8.47 -11.00 -10.47
C GLY A 49 7.32 -10.07 -10.84
N LEU A 50 6.50 -9.68 -9.85
CA LEU A 50 5.37 -8.78 -10.08
C LEU A 50 5.83 -7.40 -10.59
N LEU A 51 6.92 -6.86 -10.05
CA LEU A 51 7.47 -5.59 -10.53
C LEU A 51 7.93 -5.69 -12.00
N ALA A 52 8.53 -6.81 -12.40
CA ALA A 52 8.92 -7.05 -13.80
C ALA A 52 7.70 -7.13 -14.72
N ASP A 53 6.66 -7.85 -14.30
CA ASP A 53 5.44 -8.02 -15.07
C ASP A 53 4.68 -6.68 -15.24
N LEU A 54 4.51 -5.92 -14.16
CA LEU A 54 3.90 -4.59 -14.21
C LEU A 54 4.72 -3.61 -15.05
N SER A 55 6.06 -3.64 -14.93
CA SER A 55 6.94 -2.74 -15.68
C SER A 55 7.03 -3.06 -17.17
N SER A 56 6.56 -4.22 -17.60
CA SER A 56 6.42 -4.54 -19.02
C SER A 56 5.29 -3.73 -19.70
N ARG A 57 4.38 -3.16 -18.94
CA ARG A 57 3.19 -2.42 -19.39
C ARG A 57 3.15 -0.98 -18.91
N TYR A 58 3.64 -0.70 -17.71
CA TYR A 58 3.51 0.58 -17.03
C TYR A 58 4.86 1.15 -16.63
N ARG A 59 4.91 2.46 -16.43
CA ARG A 59 5.98 3.12 -15.70
C ARG A 59 5.72 2.93 -14.21
N VAL A 60 6.33 1.91 -13.61
CA VAL A 60 6.13 1.58 -12.20
C VAL A 60 7.01 2.44 -11.31
N VAL A 61 6.40 3.10 -10.32
CA VAL A 61 7.07 3.86 -9.26
C VAL A 61 6.75 3.20 -7.92
N ALA A 62 7.67 2.40 -7.40
CA ALA A 62 7.49 1.70 -6.13
C ALA A 62 8.14 2.49 -4.99
N VAL A 63 7.32 3.01 -4.08
CA VAL A 63 7.74 3.95 -3.03
C VAL A 63 8.02 3.23 -1.72
N ASP A 64 9.13 3.55 -1.07
CA ASP A 64 9.33 3.28 0.35
C ASP A 64 8.70 4.44 1.14
N LEU A 65 7.60 4.21 1.80
CA LEU A 65 6.92 5.23 2.60
C LEU A 65 7.81 5.72 3.75
N ARG A 66 7.60 6.96 4.25
CA ARG A 66 8.34 7.48 5.41
C ARG A 66 8.42 6.47 6.55
N GLY A 67 9.58 6.33 7.14
CA GLY A 67 9.84 5.36 8.23
C GLY A 67 10.13 3.94 7.77
N HIS A 68 10.03 3.62 6.47
CA HIS A 68 10.14 2.28 5.93
C HIS A 68 11.25 2.18 4.88
N GLY A 69 11.71 0.96 4.65
CA GLY A 69 12.70 0.65 3.63
C GLY A 69 13.96 1.52 3.75
N TYR A 70 14.27 2.22 2.69
CA TYR A 70 15.42 3.14 2.61
C TYR A 70 15.02 4.61 2.80
N SER A 71 13.74 4.92 2.97
CA SER A 71 13.30 6.27 3.32
C SER A 71 13.69 6.65 4.73
N ASP A 72 13.83 7.95 4.97
CA ASP A 72 14.10 8.45 6.31
C ASP A 72 12.98 8.09 7.30
N ALA A 73 13.39 7.90 8.54
CA ALA A 73 12.47 7.64 9.64
C ALA A 73 12.53 8.80 10.65
N PRO A 74 11.83 9.92 10.37
CA PRO A 74 11.80 11.07 11.27
C PRO A 74 11.17 10.71 12.62
N GLU A 75 11.40 11.56 13.63
CA GLU A 75 10.85 11.33 14.97
C GLU A 75 9.36 11.68 15.08
N ALA A 76 8.81 12.47 14.15
CA ALA A 76 7.44 12.96 14.14
C ALA A 76 6.86 12.99 12.71
N GLY A 77 5.60 13.45 12.57
CA GLY A 77 4.93 13.62 11.26
C GLY A 77 4.22 12.36 10.76
N TYR A 78 4.04 11.34 11.61
CA TYR A 78 3.28 10.14 11.25
C TYR A 78 1.78 10.29 11.48
N ASP A 79 1.36 11.25 12.29
CA ASP A 79 -0.02 11.55 12.66
C ASP A 79 -0.69 12.60 11.75
N ASP A 80 0.08 13.28 10.90
CA ASP A 80 -0.42 14.35 10.00
C ASP A 80 -0.63 13.83 8.58
N SER A 81 -1.89 13.81 8.13
CA SER A 81 -2.29 13.44 6.76
C SER A 81 -1.60 14.28 5.68
N LYS A 82 -1.34 15.57 5.95
CA LYS A 82 -0.69 16.46 4.97
C LYS A 82 0.76 16.08 4.73
N VAL A 83 1.42 15.53 5.74
CA VAL A 83 2.81 15.08 5.62
C VAL A 83 2.89 13.84 4.74
N TRP A 84 1.98 12.87 4.91
CA TRP A 84 1.87 11.70 4.04
C TRP A 84 1.52 12.09 2.60
N ALA A 85 0.57 13.00 2.44
CA ALA A 85 0.17 13.53 1.14
C ALA A 85 1.35 14.23 0.44
N GLY A 86 2.12 15.02 1.18
CA GLY A 86 3.29 15.73 0.68
C GLY A 86 4.41 14.81 0.22
N ASP A 87 4.58 13.63 0.84
CA ASP A 87 5.56 12.64 0.39
C ASP A 87 5.19 12.06 -0.99
N VAL A 88 3.92 11.72 -1.18
CA VAL A 88 3.44 11.23 -2.48
C VAL A 88 3.57 12.33 -3.53
N ALA A 89 3.18 13.57 -3.21
CA ALA A 89 3.31 14.71 -4.12
C ALA A 89 4.78 14.94 -4.51
N ALA A 90 5.71 14.89 -3.56
CA ALA A 90 7.14 15.05 -3.84
C ALA A 90 7.68 13.98 -4.80
N VAL A 91 7.21 12.73 -4.71
CA VAL A 91 7.58 11.66 -5.65
C VAL A 91 7.00 11.93 -7.03
N LEU A 92 5.72 12.33 -7.13
CA LEU A 92 5.08 12.67 -8.40
C LEU A 92 5.80 13.85 -9.08
N ASP A 93 6.13 14.89 -8.33
CA ASP A 93 6.83 16.07 -8.83
C ASP A 93 8.26 15.73 -9.31
N ALA A 94 9.01 14.94 -8.54
CA ALA A 94 10.36 14.49 -8.90
C ALA A 94 10.38 13.66 -10.20
N GLU A 95 9.29 12.95 -10.48
CA GLU A 95 9.11 12.16 -11.71
C GLU A 95 8.39 12.92 -12.82
N ASN A 96 8.04 14.20 -12.62
CA ASN A 96 7.27 15.03 -13.55
C ASN A 96 5.92 14.38 -13.93
N ILE A 97 5.29 13.71 -12.98
CA ILE A 97 3.96 13.09 -13.16
C ILE A 97 2.90 14.12 -12.79
N THR A 98 2.39 14.80 -13.80
CA THR A 98 1.39 15.89 -13.64
C THR A 98 -0.02 15.48 -14.01
N ALA A 99 -0.20 14.29 -14.63
CA ALA A 99 -1.49 13.75 -15.04
C ALA A 99 -1.38 12.23 -15.31
N GLY A 100 -2.52 11.56 -15.31
CA GLY A 100 -2.66 10.19 -15.81
C GLY A 100 -2.12 9.09 -14.89
N ALA A 101 -1.63 9.41 -13.69
CA ALA A 101 -1.13 8.39 -12.77
C ALA A 101 -2.26 7.52 -12.20
N VAL A 102 -1.94 6.26 -11.97
CA VAL A 102 -2.77 5.37 -11.13
C VAL A 102 -2.03 5.15 -9.81
N LEU A 103 -2.71 5.38 -8.70
CA LEU A 103 -2.18 5.07 -7.37
C LEU A 103 -2.71 3.70 -6.95
N LEU A 104 -1.81 2.75 -6.66
CA LEU A 104 -2.15 1.46 -6.10
C LEU A 104 -1.65 1.38 -4.66
N GLY A 105 -2.60 1.27 -3.71
CA GLY A 105 -2.30 1.21 -2.28
C GLY A 105 -2.67 -0.14 -1.68
N TRP A 106 -1.69 -0.83 -1.11
CA TRP A 106 -1.93 -2.02 -0.32
C TRP A 106 -2.05 -1.67 1.16
N SER A 107 -3.12 -2.15 1.81
CA SER A 107 -3.30 -2.00 3.25
C SER A 107 -3.23 -0.52 3.69
N TYR A 108 -2.27 -0.14 4.51
CA TYR A 108 -2.00 1.25 4.92
C TYR A 108 -1.74 2.18 3.72
N GLY A 109 -1.22 1.66 2.61
CA GLY A 109 -1.03 2.43 1.38
C GLY A 109 -2.33 3.03 0.83
N GLY A 110 -3.48 2.40 1.07
CA GLY A 110 -4.77 2.97 0.72
C GLY A 110 -5.14 4.21 1.53
N LEU A 111 -4.80 4.23 2.83
CA LEU A 111 -4.95 5.43 3.67
C LEU A 111 -4.09 6.58 3.17
N VAL A 112 -2.84 6.28 2.73
CA VAL A 112 -1.94 7.29 2.16
C VAL A 112 -2.48 7.84 0.84
N ILE A 113 -3.13 7.01 0.01
CA ILE A 113 -3.87 7.50 -1.19
C ILE A 113 -4.95 8.49 -0.78
N CYS A 114 -5.76 8.15 0.22
CA CYS A 114 -6.82 9.03 0.71
C CYS A 114 -6.26 10.35 1.27
N ASP A 115 -5.15 10.30 2.01
CA ASP A 115 -4.44 11.50 2.50
C ASP A 115 -4.01 12.40 1.32
N TYR A 116 -3.44 11.80 0.25
CA TYR A 116 -3.03 12.53 -0.94
C TYR A 116 -4.22 13.21 -1.62
N LEU A 117 -5.29 12.45 -1.91
CA LEU A 117 -6.47 12.98 -2.58
C LEU A 117 -7.19 14.06 -1.76
N ALA A 118 -7.25 13.90 -0.44
CA ALA A 118 -7.84 14.91 0.46
C ALA A 118 -7.06 16.22 0.46
N THR A 119 -5.74 16.18 0.22
CA THR A 119 -4.86 17.35 0.29
C THR A 119 -4.62 18.00 -1.06
N HIS A 120 -4.40 17.21 -2.11
CA HIS A 120 -3.98 17.66 -3.45
C HIS A 120 -5.07 17.48 -4.51
N GLY A 121 -6.17 16.76 -4.21
CA GLY A 121 -7.20 16.44 -5.19
C GLY A 121 -6.75 15.38 -6.20
N SER A 122 -7.54 15.21 -7.25
CA SER A 122 -7.41 14.15 -8.25
C SER A 122 -6.70 14.56 -9.56
N ALA A 123 -6.34 15.83 -9.74
CA ALA A 123 -5.90 16.39 -11.03
C ALA A 123 -4.74 15.62 -11.70
N ALA A 124 -3.80 15.04 -10.92
CA ALA A 124 -2.70 14.24 -11.45
C ALA A 124 -3.05 12.76 -11.60
N ILE A 125 -4.21 12.32 -11.09
CA ILE A 125 -4.57 10.91 -10.89
C ILE A 125 -5.71 10.51 -11.84
N ALA A 126 -5.49 9.47 -12.63
CA ALA A 126 -6.51 8.91 -13.51
C ALA A 126 -7.41 7.87 -12.81
N GLY A 127 -6.92 7.24 -11.74
CA GLY A 127 -7.68 6.24 -11.00
C GLY A 127 -6.90 5.69 -9.80
N ILE A 128 -7.59 4.99 -8.91
CA ILE A 128 -6.99 4.36 -7.74
C ILE A 128 -7.32 2.88 -7.64
N VAL A 129 -6.38 2.10 -7.10
CA VAL A 129 -6.56 0.68 -6.78
C VAL A 129 -6.31 0.49 -5.28
N LEU A 130 -7.31 -0.01 -4.57
CA LEU A 130 -7.27 -0.27 -3.13
C LEU A 130 -7.18 -1.78 -2.89
N VAL A 131 -6.02 -2.28 -2.46
CA VAL A 131 -5.75 -3.71 -2.28
C VAL A 131 -5.71 -4.06 -0.81
N GLY A 132 -6.67 -4.82 -0.28
CA GLY A 132 -6.76 -5.14 1.15
C GLY A 132 -6.61 -3.88 2.01
N ALA A 133 -7.12 -2.74 1.53
CA ALA A 133 -6.76 -1.42 2.02
C ALA A 133 -7.62 -0.94 3.18
N ILE A 134 -7.01 -0.11 4.03
CA ILE A 134 -7.74 0.79 4.92
C ILE A 134 -7.85 2.17 4.26
N THR A 135 -8.96 2.85 4.51
CA THR A 135 -9.23 4.22 4.04
C THR A 135 -9.45 5.19 5.20
N SER A 136 -9.44 4.67 6.41
CA SER A 136 -9.52 5.45 7.65
C SER A 136 -8.76 4.72 8.75
N ILE A 137 -8.45 5.39 9.85
CA ILE A 137 -7.84 4.81 11.05
C ILE A 137 -8.34 5.54 12.28
N GLY A 138 -8.64 4.80 13.33
CA GLY A 138 -9.15 5.33 14.59
C GLY A 138 -10.31 4.51 15.13
N ARG A 139 -10.71 4.83 16.37
CA ARG A 139 -11.78 4.11 17.04
C ARG A 139 -13.13 4.43 16.39
N GLY A 140 -13.80 3.39 15.87
CA GLY A 140 -15.12 3.52 15.26
C GLY A 140 -15.12 3.76 13.75
N GLU A 141 -13.93 3.94 13.16
CA GLU A 141 -13.78 4.14 11.73
C GLU A 141 -14.02 2.82 10.96
N ALA A 142 -15.05 2.79 10.12
CA ALA A 142 -15.45 1.58 9.39
C ALA A 142 -14.42 1.18 8.32
N GLY A 143 -13.84 2.15 7.63
CA GLY A 143 -12.80 1.93 6.62
C GLY A 143 -11.43 1.53 7.21
N GLY A 144 -11.29 1.51 8.54
CA GLY A 144 -10.07 1.13 9.27
C GLY A 144 -10.23 -0.17 10.08
N ARG A 145 -11.22 -1.00 9.78
CA ARG A 145 -11.49 -2.20 10.56
C ARG A 145 -10.37 -3.25 10.39
N VAL A 146 -9.63 -3.48 11.47
CA VAL A 146 -8.56 -4.50 11.51
C VAL A 146 -9.11 -5.91 11.71
N GLY A 147 -8.46 -6.89 11.09
CA GLY A 147 -8.75 -8.31 11.23
C GLY A 147 -8.19 -8.94 12.52
N LYS A 148 -8.44 -10.22 12.69
CA LYS A 148 -8.08 -10.96 13.92
C LYS A 148 -6.56 -11.07 14.14
N ALA A 149 -5.77 -11.24 13.07
CA ALA A 149 -4.32 -11.37 13.16
C ALA A 149 -3.68 -10.03 13.57
N MET A 150 -4.11 -8.92 12.99
CA MET A 150 -3.63 -7.60 13.38
C MET A 150 -3.97 -7.29 14.84
N ARG A 151 -5.22 -7.52 15.26
CA ARG A 151 -5.62 -7.32 16.67
C ARG A 151 -4.77 -8.12 17.65
N ALA A 152 -4.43 -9.36 17.28
CA ALA A 152 -3.59 -10.20 18.11
C ALA A 152 -2.11 -9.76 18.13
N ALA A 153 -1.61 -9.20 17.02
CA ALA A 153 -0.23 -8.76 16.89
C ALA A 153 0.05 -7.42 17.60
N ILE A 154 -0.87 -6.46 17.52
CA ILE A 154 -0.68 -5.07 18.02
C ILE A 154 -0.01 -5.01 19.40
N PRO A 155 -0.44 -5.74 20.45
CA PRO A 155 0.15 -5.59 21.78
C PRO A 155 1.65 -5.88 21.86
N GLY A 156 2.17 -6.77 20.99
CA GLY A 156 3.59 -7.13 20.97
C GLY A 156 4.36 -6.58 19.78
N ALA A 157 3.66 -6.21 18.70
CA ALA A 157 4.28 -5.77 17.47
C ALA A 157 5.04 -4.43 17.60
N MET A 158 4.67 -3.62 18.60
CA MET A 158 5.29 -2.31 18.88
C MET A 158 6.40 -2.43 19.94
N ALA A 159 6.64 -3.62 20.49
CA ALA A 159 7.62 -3.79 21.55
C ALA A 159 9.05 -3.57 21.03
N GLU A 160 9.86 -2.88 21.83
CA GLU A 160 11.30 -2.75 21.59
C GLU A 160 12.07 -4.03 21.93
N GLU A 161 11.52 -4.85 22.84
CA GLU A 161 12.12 -6.14 23.20
C GLU A 161 11.99 -7.12 22.03
N PRO A 162 13.12 -7.57 21.41
CA PRO A 162 13.08 -8.33 20.16
C PRO A 162 12.29 -9.63 20.26
N ARG A 163 12.36 -10.35 21.38
CA ARG A 163 11.66 -11.63 21.57
C ARG A 163 10.14 -11.45 21.57
N ILE A 164 9.66 -10.35 22.15
CA ILE A 164 8.24 -10.01 22.19
C ILE A 164 7.79 -9.65 20.77
N ALA A 165 8.53 -8.77 20.09
CA ALA A 165 8.22 -8.35 18.73
C ALA A 165 8.24 -9.53 17.75
N ILE A 166 9.29 -10.36 17.75
CA ILE A 166 9.41 -11.53 16.86
C ILE A 166 8.26 -12.51 17.07
N LYS A 167 7.88 -12.77 18.32
CA LYS A 167 6.74 -13.66 18.62
C LYS A 167 5.42 -13.12 18.08
N ALA A 168 5.14 -11.84 18.29
CA ALA A 168 3.92 -11.20 17.81
C ALA A 168 3.88 -11.12 16.28
N LEU A 169 4.97 -10.67 15.65
CA LEU A 169 5.06 -10.50 14.21
C LEU A 169 5.23 -11.81 13.44
N GLY A 170 5.74 -12.88 14.06
CA GLY A 170 5.86 -14.19 13.43
C GLY A 170 4.51 -14.79 13.04
N SER A 171 3.52 -14.67 13.93
CA SER A 171 2.14 -15.07 13.60
C SER A 171 1.48 -14.15 12.57
N PHE A 172 1.82 -12.85 12.61
CA PHE A 172 1.35 -11.85 11.66
C PHE A 172 1.91 -12.09 10.25
N GLY A 173 3.17 -12.47 10.12
CA GLY A 173 3.81 -12.77 8.82
C GLY A 173 3.04 -13.79 8.00
N ASN A 174 2.50 -14.81 8.64
CA ASN A 174 1.66 -15.82 7.96
C ASN A 174 0.33 -15.25 7.46
N ALA A 175 -0.22 -14.23 8.12
CA ALA A 175 -1.45 -13.58 7.70
C ALA A 175 -1.27 -12.65 6.49
N LEU A 176 -0.02 -12.23 6.20
CA LEU A 176 0.25 -11.38 5.04
C LEU A 176 0.07 -12.13 3.70
N THR A 177 0.34 -13.43 3.70
CA THR A 177 0.22 -14.27 2.50
C THR A 177 -0.93 -15.26 2.56
N GLY A 178 -1.42 -15.57 3.77
CA GLY A 178 -2.29 -16.71 4.01
C GLY A 178 -1.55 -18.05 3.87
N PRO A 179 -2.25 -19.17 4.03
CA PRO A 179 -1.69 -20.53 3.94
C PRO A 179 -1.56 -20.96 2.47
N VAL A 180 -0.80 -20.23 1.67
CA VAL A 180 -0.58 -20.54 0.25
C VAL A 180 0.59 -21.49 0.11
N GLU A 181 0.35 -22.67 -0.47
CA GLU A 181 1.38 -23.68 -0.71
C GLU A 181 2.48 -23.12 -1.63
N GLY A 182 3.75 -23.39 -1.30
CA GLY A 182 4.91 -22.94 -2.07
C GLY A 182 5.31 -21.48 -1.87
N LYS A 183 4.61 -20.71 -1.04
CA LYS A 183 4.88 -19.27 -0.80
C LYS A 183 5.68 -18.99 0.48
N GLY A 184 6.38 -19.98 1.01
CA GLY A 184 7.18 -19.82 2.24
C GLY A 184 8.31 -18.79 2.11
N THR A 185 8.90 -18.65 0.94
CA THR A 185 9.96 -17.65 0.68
C THR A 185 9.40 -16.24 0.73
N GLU A 186 8.28 -15.99 0.06
CA GLU A 186 7.60 -14.70 0.06
C GLU A 186 7.09 -14.33 1.47
N ALA A 187 6.52 -15.29 2.20
CA ALA A 187 6.09 -15.08 3.57
C ALA A 187 7.26 -14.68 4.49
N GLN A 188 8.42 -15.35 4.36
CA GLN A 188 9.62 -15.00 5.11
C GLN A 188 10.18 -13.62 4.70
N ALA A 189 10.14 -13.27 3.42
CA ALA A 189 10.57 -11.97 2.95
C ALA A 189 9.70 -10.85 3.55
N LEU A 190 8.37 -10.97 3.47
CA LEU A 190 7.43 -10.02 4.06
C LEU A 190 7.60 -9.91 5.60
N PHE A 191 7.82 -11.05 6.28
CA PHE A 191 8.12 -11.05 7.70
C PHE A 191 9.44 -10.30 8.00
N GLY A 192 10.47 -10.50 7.20
CA GLY A 192 11.75 -9.80 7.32
C GLY A 192 11.59 -8.28 7.16
N LEU A 193 10.80 -7.83 6.18
CA LEU A 193 10.46 -6.42 5.99
C LEU A 193 9.72 -5.84 7.21
N THR A 194 8.76 -6.59 7.76
CA THR A 194 8.03 -6.17 8.97
C THR A 194 8.98 -5.96 10.15
N LEU A 195 9.96 -6.85 10.33
CA LEU A 195 10.96 -6.72 11.40
C LEU A 195 11.94 -5.57 11.18
N SER A 196 12.25 -5.22 9.93
CA SER A 196 13.18 -4.14 9.59
C SER A 196 12.64 -2.74 9.93
N THR A 197 11.32 -2.58 9.96
CA THR A 197 10.68 -1.33 10.36
C THR A 197 10.83 -1.09 11.86
N ARG A 198 11.31 0.09 12.25
CA ARG A 198 11.59 0.43 13.65
C ARG A 198 10.33 0.34 14.53
N PRO A 199 10.42 -0.19 15.77
CA PRO A 199 9.25 -0.31 16.67
C PRO A 199 8.48 1.00 16.85
N ARG A 200 9.20 2.14 17.05
CA ARG A 200 8.57 3.46 17.18
C ARG A 200 7.78 3.88 15.95
N VAL A 201 8.26 3.53 14.73
CA VAL A 201 7.52 3.81 13.49
C VAL A 201 6.27 2.93 13.41
N ARG A 202 6.40 1.63 13.70
CA ARG A 202 5.24 0.73 13.75
C ARG A 202 4.15 1.24 14.68
N ALA A 203 4.54 1.79 15.85
CA ALA A 203 3.60 2.37 16.81
C ALA A 203 2.99 3.68 16.29
N ALA A 204 3.80 4.61 15.81
CA ALA A 204 3.37 5.94 15.39
C ALA A 204 2.31 5.90 14.27
N LEU A 205 2.30 4.87 13.40
CA LEU A 205 1.29 4.71 12.36
C LEU A 205 -0.12 4.43 12.93
N PHE A 206 -0.22 3.98 14.18
CA PHE A 206 -1.49 3.76 14.88
C PHE A 206 -1.92 4.95 15.77
N ASP A 207 -1.04 5.93 15.98
CA ASP A 207 -1.33 7.13 16.78
C ASP A 207 -2.10 8.20 15.99
N ARG A 208 -2.78 7.78 14.92
CA ARG A 208 -3.62 8.63 14.06
C ARG A 208 -5.10 8.39 14.32
N THR A 209 -5.88 9.44 14.12
CA THR A 209 -7.35 9.31 13.97
C THR A 209 -7.74 10.15 12.77
N VAL A 210 -8.14 9.49 11.68
CA VAL A 210 -8.57 10.13 10.43
C VAL A 210 -9.59 9.28 9.71
N GLY A 211 -10.64 9.90 9.19
CA GLY A 211 -11.66 9.27 8.35
C GLY A 211 -11.77 9.98 7.00
N HIS A 212 -11.91 9.21 5.94
CA HIS A 212 -12.02 9.73 4.58
C HIS A 212 -13.35 9.39 3.89
N ASP A 213 -14.38 9.06 4.65
CA ASP A 213 -15.69 8.69 4.10
C ASP A 213 -16.29 9.77 3.21
N GLU A 214 -16.12 11.04 3.58
CA GLU A 214 -16.63 12.17 2.78
C GLU A 214 -15.85 12.31 1.47
N LEU A 215 -14.52 12.15 1.50
CA LEU A 215 -13.69 12.11 0.31
C LEU A 215 -14.15 11.00 -0.63
N LEU A 216 -14.35 9.78 -0.10
CA LEU A 216 -14.75 8.63 -0.90
C LEU A 216 -16.10 8.82 -1.57
N ARG A 217 -17.08 9.40 -0.88
CA ARG A 217 -18.43 9.71 -1.46
C ARG A 217 -18.37 10.74 -2.57
N ASN A 218 -17.39 11.61 -2.56
CA ASN A 218 -17.22 12.69 -3.54
C ASN A 218 -16.06 12.42 -4.52
N LEU A 219 -15.56 11.18 -4.55
CA LEU A 219 -14.46 10.84 -5.46
C LEU A 219 -14.95 10.92 -6.91
N ASP A 220 -14.22 11.69 -7.72
CA ASP A 220 -14.54 12.01 -9.11
C ASP A 220 -13.69 11.24 -10.14
N ILE A 221 -12.84 10.31 -9.68
CA ILE A 221 -12.01 9.44 -10.51
C ILE A 221 -12.38 7.97 -10.29
N PRO A 222 -12.17 7.11 -11.30
CA PRO A 222 -12.39 5.67 -11.19
C PRO A 222 -11.61 5.03 -10.04
N ALA A 223 -12.26 4.06 -9.37
CA ALA A 223 -11.64 3.29 -8.31
C ALA A 223 -11.90 1.79 -8.48
N PHE A 224 -10.92 0.98 -8.12
CA PHE A 224 -11.03 -0.47 -8.06
C PHE A 224 -10.62 -0.98 -6.67
N VAL A 225 -11.51 -1.75 -6.04
CA VAL A 225 -11.28 -2.36 -4.72
C VAL A 225 -11.05 -3.85 -4.90
N LEU A 226 -9.88 -4.34 -4.48
CA LEU A 226 -9.52 -5.75 -4.50
C LEU A 226 -9.24 -6.22 -3.07
N HIS A 227 -9.95 -7.25 -2.58
CA HIS A 227 -9.84 -7.68 -1.19
C HIS A 227 -10.04 -9.20 -1.05
N GLY A 228 -9.20 -9.87 -0.26
CA GLY A 228 -9.42 -11.26 0.13
C GLY A 228 -10.54 -11.39 1.14
N THR A 229 -11.44 -12.40 0.96
CA THR A 229 -12.57 -12.59 1.91
C THR A 229 -12.12 -13.09 3.28
N ASP A 230 -10.98 -13.78 3.34
CA ASP A 230 -10.40 -14.33 4.56
C ASP A 230 -9.30 -13.44 5.16
N ASP A 231 -9.21 -12.18 4.72
CA ASP A 231 -8.22 -11.22 5.21
C ASP A 231 -8.29 -11.06 6.73
N THR A 232 -7.23 -11.52 7.39
CA THR A 232 -7.11 -11.51 8.85
C THR A 232 -6.32 -10.30 9.39
N VAL A 233 -5.79 -9.46 8.49
CA VAL A 233 -5.06 -8.22 8.82
C VAL A 233 -5.99 -7.02 8.74
N VAL A 234 -6.62 -6.80 7.58
CA VAL A 234 -7.69 -5.81 7.36
C VAL A 234 -8.97 -6.57 7.07
N ASP A 235 -9.97 -6.43 7.93
CA ASP A 235 -11.25 -7.12 7.75
C ASP A 235 -11.89 -6.71 6.42
N VAL A 236 -12.36 -7.68 5.62
CA VAL A 236 -12.95 -7.44 4.29
C VAL A 236 -14.08 -6.42 4.30
N SER A 237 -14.72 -6.20 5.46
CA SER A 237 -15.74 -5.15 5.60
C SER A 237 -15.20 -3.74 5.40
N ALA A 238 -13.88 -3.50 5.58
CA ALA A 238 -13.27 -2.21 5.26
C ALA A 238 -13.23 -1.97 3.75
N GLY A 239 -12.86 -2.99 2.97
CA GLY A 239 -12.90 -2.90 1.50
C GLY A 239 -14.32 -2.76 0.96
N ARG A 240 -15.28 -3.50 1.52
CA ARG A 240 -16.70 -3.36 1.17
C ARG A 240 -17.22 -1.96 1.48
N HIS A 241 -16.88 -1.43 2.65
CA HIS A 241 -17.24 -0.07 3.04
C HIS A 241 -16.69 0.97 2.05
N ALA A 242 -15.42 0.85 1.62
CA ALA A 242 -14.85 1.74 0.62
C ALA A 242 -15.57 1.62 -0.73
N ALA A 243 -15.83 0.41 -1.21
CA ALA A 243 -16.54 0.18 -2.47
C ALA A 243 -17.98 0.71 -2.45
N ASP A 244 -18.69 0.57 -1.31
CA ASP A 244 -20.05 1.08 -1.15
C ASP A 244 -20.11 2.62 -1.13
N LEU A 245 -19.05 3.27 -0.69
CA LEU A 245 -18.98 4.75 -0.62
C LEU A 245 -18.57 5.37 -1.95
N ILE A 246 -17.65 4.76 -2.70
CA ILE A 246 -17.09 5.35 -3.91
C ILE A 246 -18.07 5.20 -5.08
N PRO A 247 -18.52 6.30 -5.71
CA PRO A 247 -19.42 6.24 -6.84
C PRO A 247 -18.85 5.43 -8.01
N GLY A 248 -19.52 4.36 -8.41
CA GLY A 248 -19.13 3.54 -9.56
C GLY A 248 -17.85 2.71 -9.37
N ALA A 249 -17.40 2.50 -8.13
CA ALA A 249 -16.23 1.67 -7.88
C ALA A 249 -16.42 0.24 -8.43
N GLY A 250 -15.40 -0.25 -9.15
CA GLY A 250 -15.25 -1.68 -9.41
C GLY A 250 -14.80 -2.39 -8.13
N ALA A 251 -15.25 -3.63 -7.92
CA ALA A 251 -14.81 -4.40 -6.77
C ALA A 251 -14.61 -5.89 -7.13
N SER A 252 -13.52 -6.48 -6.62
CA SER A 252 -13.23 -7.91 -6.72
C SER A 252 -12.91 -8.45 -5.32
N TYR A 253 -13.70 -9.43 -4.89
CA TYR A 253 -13.48 -10.11 -3.60
C TYR A 253 -13.04 -11.54 -3.85
N TRP A 254 -11.82 -11.88 -3.40
CA TRP A 254 -11.22 -13.18 -3.67
C TRP A 254 -11.50 -14.14 -2.53
N ASP A 255 -12.31 -15.15 -2.83
CA ASP A 255 -12.74 -16.14 -1.84
C ASP A 255 -11.55 -16.96 -1.31
N GLY A 256 -11.47 -17.10 0.03
CA GLY A 256 -10.42 -17.85 0.70
C GLY A 256 -9.04 -17.20 0.71
N VAL A 257 -8.89 -15.99 0.18
CA VAL A 257 -7.60 -15.27 0.14
C VAL A 257 -7.46 -14.37 1.35
N ASP A 258 -6.25 -14.35 1.94
CA ASP A 258 -5.87 -13.48 3.06
C ASP A 258 -5.35 -12.11 2.53
N HIS A 259 -4.50 -11.42 3.25
CA HIS A 259 -4.13 -10.00 3.06
C HIS A 259 -3.31 -9.69 1.80
N GLY A 260 -2.60 -10.65 1.23
CA GLY A 260 -1.70 -10.47 0.08
C GLY A 260 -2.19 -11.13 -1.21
N PRO A 261 -3.25 -10.66 -1.88
CA PRO A 261 -3.74 -11.27 -3.11
C PRO A 261 -2.67 -11.32 -4.22
N PHE A 262 -1.77 -10.33 -4.29
CA PHE A 262 -0.66 -10.31 -5.24
C PHE A 262 0.42 -11.38 -4.98
N VAL A 263 0.46 -11.95 -3.75
CA VAL A 263 1.29 -13.12 -3.42
C VAL A 263 0.53 -14.40 -3.66
N ALA A 264 -0.76 -14.43 -3.33
CA ALA A 264 -1.61 -15.61 -3.45
C ALA A 264 -1.75 -16.05 -4.92
N ASP A 265 -2.10 -15.13 -5.80
CA ASP A 265 -2.25 -15.36 -7.23
C ASP A 265 -1.76 -14.13 -8.01
N PRO A 266 -0.44 -14.04 -8.29
CA PRO A 266 0.14 -12.90 -9.01
C PRO A 266 -0.40 -12.71 -10.42
N GLU A 267 -0.73 -13.80 -11.13
CA GLU A 267 -1.24 -13.74 -12.50
C GLU A 267 -2.65 -13.14 -12.55
N ARG A 268 -3.54 -13.59 -11.67
CA ARG A 268 -4.88 -13.03 -11.53
C ARG A 268 -4.82 -11.58 -11.07
N PHE A 269 -3.94 -11.26 -10.11
CA PHE A 269 -3.74 -9.90 -9.64
C PHE A 269 -3.32 -8.96 -10.77
N LEU A 270 -2.31 -9.36 -11.55
CA LEU A 270 -1.84 -8.60 -12.72
C LEU A 270 -2.97 -8.42 -13.74
N GLY A 271 -3.74 -9.46 -14.01
CA GLY A 271 -4.87 -9.42 -14.94
C GLY A 271 -5.92 -8.40 -14.55
N GLU A 272 -6.44 -8.49 -13.31
CA GLU A 272 -7.50 -7.59 -12.81
C GLU A 272 -7.03 -6.14 -12.69
N VAL A 273 -5.79 -5.91 -12.19
CA VAL A 273 -5.21 -4.56 -12.12
C VAL A 273 -5.00 -3.98 -13.51
N SER A 274 -4.50 -4.78 -14.47
CA SER A 274 -4.30 -4.31 -15.83
C SER A 274 -5.61 -4.01 -16.54
N GLU A 275 -6.64 -4.83 -16.37
CA GLU A 275 -7.97 -4.58 -16.93
C GLU A 275 -8.53 -3.23 -16.46
N PHE A 276 -8.40 -2.93 -15.17
CA PHE A 276 -8.81 -1.65 -14.63
C PHE A 276 -7.99 -0.49 -15.21
N VAL A 277 -6.64 -0.59 -15.16
CA VAL A 277 -5.74 0.51 -15.57
C VAL A 277 -5.87 0.82 -17.05
N ASP A 278 -5.98 -0.21 -17.90
CA ASP A 278 -6.14 -0.05 -19.35
C ASP A 278 -7.54 0.47 -19.72
N GLY A 279 -8.55 0.15 -18.90
CA GLY A 279 -9.92 0.66 -19.05
C GLY A 279 -10.10 2.16 -18.79
N LEU A 280 -9.10 2.83 -18.20
CA LEU A 280 -9.15 4.28 -17.93
C LEU A 280 -8.98 5.16 -19.18
N ASP A 281 -8.65 4.58 -20.34
CA ASP A 281 -8.46 5.29 -21.61
C ASP A 281 -9.73 5.29 -22.50
N GLY A 282 -10.84 4.71 -22.01
CA GLY A 282 -12.11 4.52 -22.73
C GLY A 282 -13.12 5.65 -22.61
#